data_c485e9f8db51fe69dcd279ddb041a78a
#
_entry.id   c485e9f8db51fe69dcd279ddb041a78a
#
_cell.length_a   1.000
_cell.length_b   1.000
_cell.length_c   1.000
_cell.angle_alpha   90.00
_cell.angle_beta   90.00
_cell.angle_gamma   90.00
#
_symmetry.space_group_name_H-M   'P 1'
#
loop_
_entity.id
_entity.type
_entity.pdbx_description
1 polymer ?
#
loop_
_entity_poly.entity_id
_entity_poly.type
_entity_poly.pdbx_seq_one_letter_code
_entity_poly.pdbx_strand_id
1 'polypeptide(L)'
;MSNNKTILITGGAGYLGSILSKKLLEKNYRVRVMDALWYGKGPIEDCLKNNNFELVEEDIRNLNATVRAMKGVDAVIHLASIVGMPASSIEPRTSEEINYLATKNIAELCDLHEINTYIFASTCSVYGSQPDSLITEKSPVMPLDFYAKQKWYSERAIGWLNRAPTILRFGTLFGFSPRMRFDLVINLFIAQALMERKIKVFGGKQHRPFLHVRDAADSLIFALEKDLTGTYNVLNENYTISEVAEKIKKLTDCEIEISKEEEDKRDYKVSAEKIRLIGFTPKENLESAFYEIKKAFSDKKISDYKDVKFSNYKFLFSSEEIKQKVFIQGLDDE
;
A
#
# COMPACT_ATOMS: atom_id res chain seq x y z
N MET A 1 -0.96 1.12 29.84
CA MET A 1 0.49 1.30 29.94
C MET A 1 0.96 2.00 28.68
N SER A 2 1.70 3.10 28.77
CA SER A 2 2.22 3.78 27.57
C SER A 2 3.20 2.83 26.90
N ASN A 3 2.97 2.56 25.61
CA ASN A 3 3.89 1.77 24.80
C ASN A 3 5.04 2.72 24.39
N ASN A 4 6.15 2.70 25.12
CA ASN A 4 7.24 3.67 24.97
C ASN A 4 8.05 3.49 23.67
N LYS A 5 7.62 2.56 22.78
CA LYS A 5 8.32 2.27 21.53
C LYS A 5 8.08 3.36 20.49
N THR A 6 9.14 3.76 19.80
CA THR A 6 9.08 4.65 18.64
C THR A 6 9.08 3.84 17.34
N ILE A 7 8.04 4.00 16.53
CA ILE A 7 7.88 3.30 15.27
C ILE A 7 8.11 4.27 14.12
N LEU A 8 9.12 4.01 13.29
CA LEU A 8 9.32 4.74 12.05
C LEU A 8 8.44 4.15 10.95
N ILE A 9 7.62 4.97 10.32
CA ILE A 9 6.82 4.62 9.15
C ILE A 9 7.32 5.43 7.96
N THR A 10 7.90 4.80 6.96
CA THR A 10 8.18 5.47 5.69
C THR A 10 6.93 5.42 4.80
N GLY A 11 6.59 6.52 4.14
CA GLY A 11 5.34 6.60 3.37
C GLY A 11 4.08 6.72 4.25
N GLY A 12 4.23 7.31 5.46
CA GLY A 12 3.15 7.38 6.45
C GLY A 12 2.02 8.33 6.10
N ALA A 13 2.18 9.23 5.11
CA ALA A 13 1.11 10.10 4.59
C ALA A 13 0.37 9.47 3.38
N GLY A 14 0.74 8.25 2.96
CA GLY A 14 0.15 7.53 1.85
C GLY A 14 -1.20 6.88 2.18
N TYR A 15 -1.74 6.10 1.21
CA TYR A 15 -3.04 5.43 1.29
C TYR A 15 -3.16 4.47 2.50
N LEU A 16 -2.17 3.61 2.71
CA LEU A 16 -2.11 2.71 3.87
C LEU A 16 -1.50 3.42 5.09
N GLY A 17 -0.45 4.22 4.86
CA GLY A 17 0.34 4.83 5.93
C GLY A 17 -0.45 5.79 6.81
N SER A 18 -1.38 6.58 6.25
CA SER A 18 -2.23 7.50 7.02
C SER A 18 -3.16 6.78 8.00
N ILE A 19 -3.68 5.62 7.63
CA ILE A 19 -4.49 4.77 8.52
C ILE A 19 -3.63 4.14 9.60
N LEU A 20 -2.46 3.59 9.20
CA LEU A 20 -1.53 2.94 10.12
C LEU A 20 -1.02 3.92 11.18
N SER A 21 -0.60 5.13 10.76
CA SER A 21 -0.10 6.18 11.66
C SER A 21 -1.13 6.51 12.74
N LYS A 22 -2.39 6.73 12.35
CA LYS A 22 -3.48 6.99 13.29
C LYS A 22 -3.72 5.83 14.26
N LYS A 23 -3.82 4.59 13.74
CA LYS A 23 -4.04 3.41 14.59
C LYS A 23 -2.92 3.16 15.59
N LEU A 24 -1.66 3.40 15.24
CA LEU A 24 -0.53 3.27 16.15
C LEU A 24 -0.56 4.34 17.26
N LEU A 25 -0.92 5.59 16.93
CA LEU A 25 -1.12 6.64 17.92
C LEU A 25 -2.26 6.31 18.89
N GLU A 26 -3.38 5.77 18.38
CA GLU A 26 -4.51 5.29 19.22
C GLU A 26 -4.08 4.15 20.17
N LYS A 27 -3.05 3.38 19.81
CA LYS A 27 -2.42 2.36 20.66
C LYS A 27 -1.28 2.89 21.54
N ASN A 28 -1.11 4.22 21.61
CA ASN A 28 -0.11 4.92 22.42
C ASN A 28 1.37 4.61 22.05
N TYR A 29 1.64 4.25 20.78
CA TYR A 29 2.99 4.26 20.25
C TYR A 29 3.46 5.69 20.00
N ARG A 30 4.78 5.92 20.05
CA ARG A 30 5.38 7.08 19.39
C ARG A 30 5.54 6.76 17.91
N VAL A 31 5.03 7.63 17.05
CA VAL A 31 5.03 7.43 15.60
C VAL A 31 5.87 8.51 14.95
N ARG A 32 6.94 8.11 14.30
CA ARG A 32 7.71 8.97 13.42
C ARG A 32 7.38 8.60 11.99
N VAL A 33 6.89 9.57 11.21
CA VAL A 33 6.60 9.41 9.78
C VAL A 33 7.69 10.08 8.97
N MET A 34 8.30 9.35 8.03
CA MET A 34 9.15 9.92 6.98
C MET A 34 8.41 9.81 5.65
N ASP A 35 8.11 10.96 5.03
CA ASP A 35 7.33 11.03 3.79
C ASP A 35 7.72 12.28 3.00
N ALA A 36 7.93 12.14 1.70
CA ALA A 36 8.23 13.27 0.81
C ALA A 36 7.01 14.15 0.53
N LEU A 37 5.85 13.81 1.07
CA LEU A 37 4.60 14.53 1.00
C LEU A 37 4.18 14.92 -0.43
N TRP A 38 4.41 14.06 -1.40
CA TRP A 38 3.98 14.31 -2.78
C TRP A 38 2.48 14.58 -2.87
N TYR A 39 1.69 13.96 -2.00
CA TYR A 39 0.24 14.14 -1.92
C TYR A 39 -0.20 15.10 -0.81
N GLY A 40 0.74 15.87 -0.22
CA GLY A 40 0.50 16.84 0.85
C GLY A 40 0.30 16.22 2.24
N LYS A 41 0.06 17.10 3.23
CA LYS A 41 -0.08 16.76 4.67
C LYS A 41 -1.52 16.38 5.07
N GLY A 42 -2.51 16.70 4.24
CA GLY A 42 -3.94 16.49 4.56
C GLY A 42 -4.25 15.10 5.12
N PRO A 43 -3.71 14.00 4.55
CA PRO A 43 -4.00 12.65 5.05
C PRO A 43 -3.60 12.36 6.50
N ILE A 44 -2.66 13.12 7.05
CA ILE A 44 -2.12 12.97 8.42
C ILE A 44 -2.37 14.18 9.30
N GLU A 45 -3.24 15.11 8.89
CA GLU A 45 -3.49 16.36 9.62
C GLU A 45 -3.91 16.12 11.08
N ASP A 46 -4.74 15.13 11.33
CA ASP A 46 -5.13 14.75 12.69
C ASP A 46 -3.97 14.21 13.52
N CYS A 47 -3.03 13.49 12.87
CA CYS A 47 -1.84 12.97 13.54
C CYS A 47 -0.89 14.08 13.97
N LEU A 48 -0.75 15.16 13.18
CA LEU A 48 0.11 16.30 13.49
C LEU A 48 -0.23 17.00 14.82
N LYS A 49 -1.45 16.82 15.32
CA LYS A 49 -1.92 17.39 16.60
C LYS A 49 -1.55 16.52 17.82
N ASN A 50 -1.00 15.33 17.59
CA ASN A 50 -0.69 14.36 18.65
C ASN A 50 0.77 14.53 19.12
N ASN A 51 0.99 14.67 20.43
CA ASN A 51 2.33 14.85 21.00
C ASN A 51 3.27 13.64 20.80
N ASN A 52 2.73 12.47 20.49
CA ASN A 52 3.49 11.26 20.17
C ASN A 52 3.78 11.12 18.66
N PHE A 53 3.45 12.14 17.85
CA PHE A 53 3.67 12.12 16.42
C PHE A 53 4.81 13.06 16.01
N GLU A 54 5.71 12.55 15.17
CA GLU A 54 6.81 13.33 14.57
C GLU A 54 6.78 13.14 13.07
N LEU A 55 6.87 14.24 12.31
CA LEU A 55 6.95 14.24 10.86
C LEU A 55 8.37 14.64 10.40
N VAL A 56 8.98 13.78 9.62
CA VAL A 56 10.20 14.05 8.84
C VAL A 56 9.78 14.20 7.38
N GLU A 57 9.65 15.45 6.92
CA GLU A 57 9.28 15.78 5.54
C GLU A 57 10.50 15.67 4.64
N GLU A 58 10.78 14.43 4.17
CA GLU A 58 11.97 14.11 3.40
C GLU A 58 11.74 12.91 2.47
N ASP A 59 12.49 12.86 1.38
CA ASP A 59 12.52 11.72 0.49
C ASP A 59 13.39 10.60 1.07
N ILE A 60 12.94 9.36 0.97
CA ILE A 60 13.70 8.19 1.44
C ILE A 60 15.01 7.94 0.68
N ARG A 61 15.20 8.59 -0.49
CA ARG A 61 16.47 8.59 -1.24
C ARG A 61 17.54 9.42 -0.54
N ASN A 62 17.15 10.41 0.28
CA ASN A 62 18.07 11.19 1.10
C ASN A 62 18.59 10.33 2.26
N LEU A 63 19.78 9.73 2.06
CA LEU A 63 20.38 8.84 3.05
C LEU A 63 20.66 9.54 4.38
N ASN A 64 21.13 10.79 4.35
CA ASN A 64 21.42 11.57 5.55
C ASN A 64 20.15 11.84 6.38
N ALA A 65 19.04 12.15 5.73
CA ALA A 65 17.75 12.33 6.39
C ALA A 65 17.24 11.00 6.96
N THR A 66 17.38 9.90 6.21
CA THR A 66 17.00 8.55 6.65
C THR A 66 17.77 8.13 7.89
N VAL A 67 19.09 8.33 7.93
CA VAL A 67 19.93 8.06 9.12
C VAL A 67 19.45 8.87 10.32
N ARG A 68 19.13 10.16 10.14
CA ARG A 68 18.60 10.99 11.25
C ARG A 68 17.22 10.48 11.71
N ALA A 69 16.34 10.10 10.77
CA ALA A 69 15.02 9.59 11.08
C ALA A 69 15.04 8.26 11.86
N MET A 70 16.09 7.47 11.73
CA MET A 70 16.22 6.18 12.40
C MET A 70 16.79 6.27 13.83
N LYS A 71 17.27 7.43 14.28
CA LYS A 71 17.80 7.58 15.66
C LYS A 71 16.72 7.33 16.70
N GLY A 72 16.97 6.39 17.63
CA GLY A 72 16.07 6.07 18.73
C GLY A 72 14.76 5.40 18.31
N VAL A 73 14.75 4.74 17.15
CA VAL A 73 13.61 3.96 16.62
C VAL A 73 13.72 2.52 17.07
N ASP A 74 12.62 1.95 17.53
CA ASP A 74 12.54 0.55 17.98
C ASP A 74 12.09 -0.41 16.85
N ALA A 75 11.35 0.10 15.88
CA ALA A 75 10.88 -0.69 14.73
C ALA A 75 10.67 0.18 13.49
N VAL A 76 10.87 -0.39 12.31
CA VAL A 76 10.61 0.24 11.02
C VAL A 76 9.49 -0.49 10.28
N ILE A 77 8.47 0.26 9.85
CA ILE A 77 7.44 -0.22 8.92
C ILE A 77 7.62 0.53 7.60
N HIS A 78 8.11 -0.19 6.59
CA HIS A 78 8.49 0.40 5.31
C HIS A 78 7.35 0.28 4.29
N LEU A 79 6.67 1.43 4.02
CA LEU A 79 5.56 1.54 3.07
C LEU A 79 5.87 2.42 1.86
N ALA A 80 6.87 3.31 1.96
CA ALA A 80 7.20 4.25 0.90
C ALA A 80 7.55 3.51 -0.41
N SER A 81 6.84 3.85 -1.48
CA SER A 81 6.99 3.20 -2.78
C SER A 81 6.19 3.95 -3.85
N ILE A 82 6.67 3.98 -5.09
CA ILE A 82 5.85 4.28 -6.26
C ILE A 82 5.04 3.00 -6.57
N VAL A 83 3.74 3.03 -6.29
CA VAL A 83 2.88 1.83 -6.30
C VAL A 83 2.10 1.69 -7.58
N GLY A 84 2.15 0.50 -8.17
CA GLY A 84 1.37 0.10 -9.34
C GLY A 84 2.12 0.23 -10.66
N MET A 85 1.83 -0.67 -11.59
CA MET A 85 2.54 -0.80 -12.87
C MET A 85 2.51 0.49 -13.71
N PRO A 86 1.37 1.18 -13.92
CA PRO A 86 1.41 2.40 -14.72
C PRO A 86 2.30 3.49 -14.10
N ALA A 87 2.20 3.70 -12.80
CA ALA A 87 2.97 4.75 -12.10
C ALA A 87 4.47 4.45 -12.07
N SER A 88 4.88 3.20 -11.75
CA SER A 88 6.29 2.81 -11.68
C SER A 88 7.01 2.77 -13.02
N SER A 89 6.27 2.75 -14.13
CA SER A 89 6.84 2.72 -15.48
C SER A 89 7.00 4.10 -16.12
N ILE A 90 6.55 5.17 -15.44
CA ILE A 90 6.66 6.54 -15.96
C ILE A 90 8.13 6.93 -16.09
N GLU A 91 8.87 6.76 -15.01
CA GLU A 91 10.29 7.00 -14.92
C GLU A 91 10.93 5.82 -14.18
N PRO A 92 11.44 4.82 -14.93
CA PRO A 92 11.94 3.57 -14.36
C PRO A 92 13.10 3.74 -13.38
N ARG A 93 13.99 4.69 -13.62
CA ARG A 93 15.15 4.96 -12.77
C ARG A 93 14.71 5.44 -11.38
N THR A 94 13.88 6.47 -11.31
CA THR A 94 13.32 6.97 -10.04
C THR A 94 12.55 5.88 -9.30
N SER A 95 11.77 5.09 -10.03
CA SER A 95 11.07 3.95 -9.43
C SER A 95 12.02 2.93 -8.83
N GLU A 96 13.15 2.64 -9.47
CA GLU A 96 14.18 1.74 -8.96
C GLU A 96 14.89 2.33 -7.74
N GLU A 97 15.24 3.60 -7.78
CA GLU A 97 15.84 4.33 -6.66
C GLU A 97 14.96 4.27 -5.40
N ILE A 98 13.65 4.50 -5.56
CA ILE A 98 12.70 4.52 -4.44
C ILE A 98 12.30 3.11 -4.01
N ASN A 99 11.88 2.26 -4.96
CA ASN A 99 11.27 0.97 -4.62
C ASN A 99 12.30 -0.09 -4.24
N TYR A 100 13.52 0.01 -4.75
CA TYR A 100 14.57 -1.00 -4.53
C TYR A 100 15.76 -0.45 -3.76
N LEU A 101 16.47 0.57 -4.29
CA LEU A 101 17.70 1.03 -3.68
C LEU A 101 17.48 1.65 -2.29
N ALA A 102 16.47 2.53 -2.15
CA ALA A 102 16.14 3.09 -0.83
C ALA A 102 15.65 2.02 0.15
N THR A 103 14.88 1.01 -0.32
CA THR A 103 14.48 -0.13 0.52
C THR A 103 15.69 -0.88 1.06
N LYS A 104 16.68 -1.14 0.21
CA LYS A 104 17.94 -1.80 0.58
C LYS A 104 18.71 -0.95 1.62
N ASN A 105 18.86 0.34 1.36
CA ASN A 105 19.57 1.25 2.27
C ASN A 105 18.90 1.32 3.65
N ILE A 106 17.56 1.43 3.71
CA ILE A 106 16.81 1.43 4.97
C ILE A 106 17.03 0.12 5.73
N ALA A 107 17.05 -1.00 5.04
CA ALA A 107 17.30 -2.31 5.63
C ALA A 107 18.72 -2.38 6.22
N GLU A 108 19.75 -1.98 5.48
CA GLU A 108 21.14 -1.93 5.95
C GLU A 108 21.30 -0.99 7.16
N LEU A 109 20.58 0.13 7.17
CA LEU A 109 20.54 1.04 8.30
C LEU A 109 19.83 0.42 9.53
N CYS A 110 18.85 -0.47 9.35
CA CYS A 110 18.28 -1.21 10.48
C CYS A 110 19.33 -2.07 11.18
N ASP A 111 20.16 -2.79 10.43
CA ASP A 111 21.27 -3.58 11.02
C ASP A 111 22.31 -2.67 11.72
N LEU A 112 22.67 -1.55 11.09
CA LEU A 112 23.64 -0.59 11.64
C LEU A 112 23.16 0.06 12.94
N HIS A 113 21.86 0.33 13.06
CA HIS A 113 21.23 0.92 14.25
C HIS A 113 20.67 -0.11 15.23
N GLU A 114 20.94 -1.39 15.01
CA GLU A 114 20.45 -2.51 15.83
C GLU A 114 18.92 -2.54 15.97
N ILE A 115 18.20 -2.08 14.93
CA ILE A 115 16.74 -2.10 14.87
C ILE A 115 16.29 -3.51 14.47
N ASN A 116 15.82 -4.28 15.44
CA ASN A 116 15.52 -5.69 15.26
C ASN A 116 14.18 -5.96 14.55
N THR A 117 13.26 -5.00 14.49
CA THR A 117 11.95 -5.19 13.87
C THR A 117 11.84 -4.37 12.60
N TYR A 118 11.93 -5.06 11.45
CA TYR A 118 11.72 -4.46 10.12
C TYR A 118 10.56 -5.15 9.41
N ILE A 119 9.51 -4.38 9.10
CA ILE A 119 8.30 -4.87 8.43
C ILE A 119 8.18 -4.21 7.06
N PHE A 120 8.15 -5.02 6.03
CA PHE A 120 8.11 -4.58 4.63
C PHE A 120 6.75 -4.86 3.98
N ALA A 121 6.13 -3.83 3.41
CA ALA A 121 4.93 -3.95 2.59
C ALA A 121 5.30 -4.39 1.17
N SER A 122 5.14 -5.67 0.90
CA SER A 122 5.25 -6.28 -0.42
C SER A 122 3.86 -6.47 -1.05
N THR A 123 3.77 -7.25 -2.12
CA THR A 123 2.56 -7.43 -2.92
C THR A 123 2.42 -8.86 -3.42
N CYS A 124 1.19 -9.38 -3.48
CA CYS A 124 0.89 -10.64 -4.16
C CYS A 124 1.17 -10.60 -5.67
N SER A 125 1.33 -9.41 -6.27
CA SER A 125 1.69 -9.29 -7.69
C SER A 125 3.05 -9.91 -8.03
N VAL A 126 3.91 -10.18 -7.04
CA VAL A 126 5.18 -10.89 -7.23
C VAL A 126 5.00 -12.30 -7.79
N TYR A 127 3.83 -12.91 -7.57
CA TYR A 127 3.53 -14.25 -8.07
C TYR A 127 3.21 -14.31 -9.57
N GLY A 128 2.89 -13.18 -10.20
CA GLY A 128 2.57 -13.10 -11.62
C GLY A 128 1.19 -13.67 -11.96
N SER A 129 1.12 -14.58 -12.95
CA SER A 129 -0.12 -15.24 -13.37
C SER A 129 0.02 -16.76 -13.19
N GLN A 130 -0.83 -17.35 -12.36
CA GLN A 130 -0.89 -18.78 -12.04
C GLN A 130 -2.35 -19.17 -11.84
N PRO A 131 -3.18 -19.22 -12.91
CA PRO A 131 -4.63 -19.35 -12.82
C PRO A 131 -5.10 -20.68 -12.23
N ASP A 132 -4.34 -21.76 -12.46
CA ASP A 132 -4.73 -23.14 -12.13
C ASP A 132 -4.34 -23.57 -10.71
N SER A 133 -3.73 -22.67 -9.92
CA SER A 133 -3.22 -23.01 -8.59
C SER A 133 -3.67 -22.03 -7.51
N LEU A 134 -3.85 -22.55 -6.28
CA LEU A 134 -3.95 -21.71 -5.10
C LEU A 134 -2.54 -21.41 -4.59
N ILE A 135 -2.11 -20.18 -4.76
CA ILE A 135 -0.77 -19.72 -4.45
C ILE A 135 -0.57 -19.59 -2.94
N THR A 136 0.55 -20.09 -2.45
CA THR A 136 1.03 -19.94 -1.07
C THR A 136 2.37 -19.22 -1.04
N GLU A 137 2.90 -18.92 0.14
CA GLU A 137 4.23 -18.31 0.30
C GLU A 137 5.38 -19.20 -0.22
N LYS A 138 5.12 -20.49 -0.44
CA LYS A 138 6.07 -21.46 -1.02
C LYS A 138 6.00 -21.54 -2.53
N SER A 139 4.98 -20.97 -3.15
CA SER A 139 4.78 -20.98 -4.61
C SER A 139 5.86 -20.19 -5.33
N PRO A 140 6.20 -20.53 -6.58
CA PRO A 140 7.17 -19.79 -7.39
C PRO A 140 6.79 -18.32 -7.53
N VAL A 141 7.80 -17.43 -7.48
CA VAL A 141 7.66 -16.01 -7.71
C VAL A 141 8.02 -15.72 -9.18
N MET A 142 7.06 -15.16 -9.93
CA MET A 142 7.17 -14.95 -11.39
C MET A 142 6.61 -13.56 -11.77
N PRO A 143 7.23 -12.45 -11.31
CA PRO A 143 6.67 -11.12 -11.49
C PRO A 143 6.59 -10.73 -12.97
N LEU A 144 5.42 -10.26 -13.43
CA LEU A 144 5.16 -9.93 -14.82
C LEU A 144 5.48 -8.47 -15.16
N ASP A 145 5.28 -7.56 -14.21
CA ASP A 145 5.46 -6.13 -14.41
C ASP A 145 6.65 -5.56 -13.63
N PHE A 146 7.04 -4.33 -13.99
CA PHE A 146 8.22 -3.67 -13.43
C PHE A 146 8.09 -3.42 -11.92
N TYR A 147 6.90 -3.00 -11.45
CA TYR A 147 6.62 -2.82 -10.03
C TYR A 147 6.79 -4.12 -9.23
N ALA A 148 6.20 -5.20 -9.72
CA ALA A 148 6.28 -6.51 -9.07
C ALA A 148 7.73 -7.03 -9.02
N LYS A 149 8.53 -6.79 -10.09
CA LYS A 149 9.96 -7.13 -10.13
C LYS A 149 10.75 -6.35 -9.07
N GLN A 150 10.52 -5.04 -8.96
CA GLN A 150 11.18 -4.21 -7.95
C GLN A 150 10.84 -4.68 -6.53
N LYS A 151 9.56 -4.97 -6.24
CA LYS A 151 9.14 -5.51 -4.93
C LYS A 151 9.81 -6.86 -4.64
N TRP A 152 9.91 -7.73 -5.63
CA TRP A 152 10.62 -9.01 -5.49
C TRP A 152 12.12 -8.83 -5.21
N TYR A 153 12.78 -7.94 -5.95
CA TYR A 153 14.21 -7.64 -5.70
C TYR A 153 14.41 -7.05 -4.29
N SER A 154 13.49 -6.21 -3.83
CA SER A 154 13.49 -5.68 -2.47
C SER A 154 13.36 -6.78 -1.42
N GLU A 155 12.40 -7.72 -1.59
CA GLU A 155 12.30 -8.89 -0.70
C GLU A 155 13.61 -9.69 -0.61
N ARG A 156 14.29 -9.85 -1.74
CA ARG A 156 15.60 -10.54 -1.81
C ARG A 156 16.68 -9.75 -1.09
N ALA A 157 16.75 -8.44 -1.29
CA ALA A 157 17.76 -7.58 -0.68
C ALA A 157 17.62 -7.55 0.85
N ILE A 158 16.41 -7.37 1.37
CA ILE A 158 16.16 -7.32 2.81
C ILE A 158 16.30 -8.69 3.49
N GLY A 159 16.25 -9.78 2.73
CA GLY A 159 16.46 -11.14 3.23
C GLY A 159 17.89 -11.42 3.76
N TRP A 160 18.83 -10.49 3.53
CA TRP A 160 20.21 -10.57 4.02
C TRP A 160 20.43 -9.85 5.38
N LEU A 161 19.38 -9.27 5.96
CA LEU A 161 19.46 -8.67 7.30
C LEU A 161 19.87 -9.70 8.36
N ASN A 162 20.62 -9.24 9.38
CA ASN A 162 21.05 -10.06 10.51
C ASN A 162 19.87 -10.72 11.23
N ARG A 163 18.76 -9.99 11.33
CA ARG A 163 17.49 -10.54 11.76
C ARG A 163 16.51 -10.61 10.58
N ALA A 164 15.87 -11.78 10.40
CA ALA A 164 14.92 -11.98 9.34
C ALA A 164 13.76 -10.97 9.41
N PRO A 165 13.48 -10.21 8.33
CA PRO A 165 12.41 -9.23 8.29
C PRO A 165 11.04 -9.90 8.26
N THR A 166 9.98 -9.14 8.56
CA THR A 166 8.60 -9.52 8.21
C THR A 166 8.26 -8.95 6.84
N ILE A 167 7.85 -9.81 5.93
CA ILE A 167 7.41 -9.44 4.59
C ILE A 167 5.92 -9.75 4.47
N LEU A 168 5.10 -8.71 4.31
CA LEU A 168 3.67 -8.88 4.08
C LEU A 168 3.36 -8.67 2.59
N ARG A 169 2.99 -9.75 1.89
CA ARG A 169 2.54 -9.71 0.50
C ARG A 169 1.05 -9.41 0.48
N PHE A 170 0.71 -8.15 0.26
CA PHE A 170 -0.68 -7.71 0.25
C PHE A 170 -1.41 -8.06 -1.04
N GLY A 171 -2.66 -8.47 -0.92
CA GLY A 171 -3.62 -8.43 -2.01
C GLY A 171 -3.88 -7.00 -2.49
N THR A 172 -4.65 -6.85 -3.57
CA THR A 172 -5.06 -5.54 -4.09
C THR A 172 -5.85 -4.78 -3.01
N LEU A 173 -5.30 -3.65 -2.57
CA LEU A 173 -5.90 -2.86 -1.50
C LEU A 173 -7.20 -2.18 -1.98
N PHE A 174 -8.15 -2.01 -1.06
CA PHE A 174 -9.40 -1.27 -1.28
C PHE A 174 -9.92 -0.66 0.03
N GLY A 175 -10.98 0.16 -0.05
CA GLY A 175 -11.61 0.81 1.09
C GLY A 175 -11.25 2.29 1.24
N PHE A 176 -11.90 2.97 2.16
CA PHE A 176 -11.67 4.40 2.39
C PHE A 176 -10.37 4.68 3.15
N SER A 177 -9.66 5.71 2.72
CA SER A 177 -8.49 6.26 3.40
C SER A 177 -8.48 7.80 3.28
N PRO A 178 -7.89 8.53 4.24
CA PRO A 178 -7.68 9.99 4.12
C PRO A 178 -6.94 10.39 2.84
N ARG A 179 -5.97 9.58 2.39
CA ARG A 179 -5.36 9.68 1.06
C ARG A 179 -6.08 8.71 0.13
N MET A 180 -7.26 9.08 -0.36
CA MET A 180 -8.09 8.20 -1.19
C MET A 180 -7.46 7.88 -2.54
N ARG A 181 -7.79 6.67 -3.08
CA ARG A 181 -7.33 6.18 -4.38
C ARG A 181 -8.49 5.60 -5.18
N PHE A 182 -8.80 6.21 -6.33
CA PHE A 182 -9.77 5.69 -7.30
C PHE A 182 -9.13 5.03 -8.52
N ASP A 183 -7.82 4.87 -8.52
CA ASP A 183 -7.10 3.98 -9.44
C ASP A 183 -7.05 2.51 -8.97
N LEU A 184 -7.72 2.19 -7.84
CA LEU A 184 -7.93 0.84 -7.33
C LEU A 184 -9.32 0.33 -7.72
N VAL A 185 -9.39 -0.86 -8.29
CA VAL A 185 -10.58 -1.35 -9.00
C VAL A 185 -11.86 -1.35 -8.16
N ILE A 186 -11.85 -1.83 -6.91
CA ILE A 186 -13.04 -1.81 -6.04
C ILE A 186 -13.48 -0.38 -5.74
N ASN A 187 -12.54 0.50 -5.40
CA ASN A 187 -12.83 1.91 -5.09
C ASN A 187 -13.40 2.62 -6.33
N LEU A 188 -12.81 2.36 -7.51
CA LEU A 188 -13.29 2.90 -8.79
C LEU A 188 -14.72 2.42 -9.09
N PHE A 189 -14.99 1.14 -8.97
CA PHE A 189 -16.31 0.57 -9.24
C PHE A 189 -17.37 1.13 -8.29
N ILE A 190 -17.06 1.30 -7.01
CA ILE A 190 -17.96 1.94 -6.05
C ILE A 190 -18.24 3.40 -6.46
N ALA A 191 -17.21 4.16 -6.82
CA ALA A 191 -17.40 5.54 -7.27
C ALA A 191 -18.23 5.63 -8.56
N GLN A 192 -17.96 4.79 -9.56
CA GLN A 192 -18.74 4.72 -10.81
C GLN A 192 -20.19 4.35 -10.52
N ALA A 193 -20.46 3.35 -9.69
CA ALA A 193 -21.80 2.93 -9.32
C ALA A 193 -22.59 4.06 -8.63
N LEU A 194 -21.96 4.80 -7.72
CA LEU A 194 -22.60 5.88 -6.97
C LEU A 194 -22.83 7.14 -7.81
N MET A 195 -21.87 7.50 -8.66
CA MET A 195 -21.87 8.79 -9.38
C MET A 195 -22.38 8.70 -10.81
N GLU A 196 -22.15 7.56 -11.48
CA GLU A 196 -22.51 7.38 -12.90
C GLU A 196 -23.62 6.35 -13.11
N ARG A 197 -24.06 5.65 -12.06
CA ARG A 197 -25.01 4.54 -12.15
C ARG A 197 -24.57 3.43 -13.10
N LYS A 198 -23.28 3.33 -13.36
CA LYS A 198 -22.70 2.41 -14.34
C LYS A 198 -21.29 2.01 -13.96
N ILE A 199 -20.98 0.72 -14.00
CA ILE A 199 -19.65 0.16 -13.78
C ILE A 199 -19.09 -0.33 -15.11
N LYS A 200 -17.87 0.12 -15.47
CA LYS A 200 -17.15 -0.39 -16.65
C LYS A 200 -16.16 -1.46 -16.25
N VAL A 201 -16.37 -2.68 -16.75
CA VAL A 201 -15.53 -3.85 -16.47
C VAL A 201 -14.67 -4.16 -17.70
N PHE A 202 -13.36 -4.27 -17.50
CA PHE A 202 -12.39 -4.68 -18.52
C PHE A 202 -12.02 -6.15 -18.29
N GLY A 203 -12.28 -7.01 -19.27
CA GLY A 203 -12.15 -8.47 -19.17
C GLY A 203 -13.17 -9.07 -18.20
N GLY A 204 -12.82 -9.26 -16.95
CA GLY A 204 -13.75 -9.64 -15.89
C GLY A 204 -13.54 -11.02 -15.30
N LYS A 205 -12.97 -11.98 -16.03
CA LYS A 205 -12.76 -13.37 -15.57
C LYS A 205 -11.53 -13.56 -14.68
N GLN A 206 -10.57 -12.64 -14.76
CA GLN A 206 -9.32 -12.70 -14.02
C GLN A 206 -9.54 -12.56 -12.51
N HIS A 207 -8.94 -13.46 -11.73
CA HIS A 207 -8.98 -13.40 -10.27
C HIS A 207 -7.93 -12.45 -9.71
N ARG A 208 -8.28 -11.82 -8.58
CA ARG A 208 -7.36 -11.03 -7.75
C ARG A 208 -7.60 -11.32 -6.28
N PRO A 209 -6.55 -11.43 -5.49
CA PRO A 209 -6.67 -11.31 -4.04
C PRO A 209 -6.96 -9.85 -3.67
N PHE A 210 -7.91 -9.63 -2.78
CA PHE A 210 -8.28 -8.31 -2.29
C PHE A 210 -8.07 -8.20 -0.79
N LEU A 211 -7.65 -7.02 -0.33
CA LEU A 211 -7.42 -6.72 1.08
C LEU A 211 -7.94 -5.32 1.41
N HIS A 212 -8.81 -5.23 2.40
CA HIS A 212 -9.26 -3.93 2.89
C HIS A 212 -8.10 -3.17 3.55
N VAL A 213 -7.99 -1.87 3.28
CA VAL A 213 -6.85 -1.06 3.74
C VAL A 213 -6.74 -0.97 5.27
N ARG A 214 -7.86 -1.07 6.00
CA ARG A 214 -7.85 -1.14 7.47
C ARG A 214 -7.28 -2.46 7.97
N ASP A 215 -7.64 -3.59 7.33
CA ASP A 215 -7.08 -4.90 7.65
C ASP A 215 -5.59 -4.97 7.28
N ALA A 216 -5.17 -4.30 6.20
CA ALA A 216 -3.76 -4.15 5.89
C ALA A 216 -3.00 -3.42 7.01
N ALA A 217 -3.55 -2.32 7.53
CA ALA A 217 -2.97 -1.61 8.68
C ALA A 217 -2.95 -2.49 9.94
N ASP A 218 -4.04 -3.22 10.22
CA ASP A 218 -4.13 -4.13 11.37
C ASP A 218 -3.14 -5.30 11.26
N SER A 219 -2.87 -5.81 10.05
CA SER A 219 -1.87 -6.86 9.84
C SER A 219 -0.44 -6.38 10.11
N LEU A 220 -0.12 -5.12 9.78
CA LEU A 220 1.17 -4.50 10.12
C LEU A 220 1.32 -4.34 11.63
N ILE A 221 0.27 -3.91 12.32
CA ILE A 221 0.27 -3.81 13.79
C ILE A 221 0.38 -5.19 14.43
N PHE A 222 -0.36 -6.18 13.91
CA PHE A 222 -0.27 -7.56 14.37
C PHE A 222 1.16 -8.11 14.21
N ALA A 223 1.79 -7.88 13.05
CA ALA A 223 3.17 -8.27 12.81
C ALA A 223 4.15 -7.62 13.79
N LEU A 224 3.97 -6.33 14.08
CA LEU A 224 4.75 -5.57 15.06
C LEU A 224 4.57 -6.12 16.48
N GLU A 225 3.33 -6.32 16.92
CA GLU A 225 3.00 -6.76 18.28
C GLU A 225 3.40 -8.23 18.55
N LYS A 226 3.38 -9.07 17.52
CA LYS A 226 3.80 -10.48 17.58
C LYS A 226 5.26 -10.69 17.27
N ASP A 227 5.97 -9.62 16.92
CA ASP A 227 7.39 -9.68 16.52
C ASP A 227 7.66 -10.77 15.47
N LEU A 228 6.80 -10.77 14.42
CA LEU A 228 6.83 -11.78 13.37
C LEU A 228 8.12 -11.70 12.55
N THR A 229 8.49 -12.83 11.97
CA THR A 229 9.54 -12.91 10.95
C THR A 229 9.12 -13.78 9.78
N GLY A 230 9.69 -13.53 8.60
CA GLY A 230 9.40 -14.28 7.39
C GLY A 230 8.27 -13.69 6.55
N THR A 231 7.85 -14.41 5.52
CA THR A 231 6.90 -13.93 4.52
C THR A 231 5.50 -14.45 4.78
N TYR A 232 4.50 -13.57 4.63
CA TYR A 232 3.08 -13.88 4.80
C TYR A 232 2.25 -13.22 3.71
N ASN A 233 1.33 -13.98 3.11
CA ASN A 233 0.28 -13.44 2.26
C ASN A 233 -0.84 -12.88 3.13
N VAL A 234 -1.35 -11.69 2.78
CA VAL A 234 -2.43 -11.04 3.51
C VAL A 234 -3.52 -10.61 2.55
N LEU A 235 -4.70 -11.17 2.68
CA LEU A 235 -5.89 -10.86 1.88
C LEU A 235 -7.17 -11.22 2.64
N ASN A 236 -8.29 -10.55 2.29
CA ASN A 236 -9.62 -10.94 2.72
C ASN A 236 -10.11 -12.13 1.88
N GLU A 237 -10.26 -11.90 0.58
CA GLU A 237 -10.90 -12.83 -0.37
C GLU A 237 -10.25 -12.75 -1.75
N ASN A 238 -10.41 -13.82 -2.52
CA ASN A 238 -10.14 -13.83 -3.95
C ASN A 238 -11.47 -13.67 -4.70
N TYR A 239 -11.54 -12.70 -5.60
CA TYR A 239 -12.69 -12.50 -6.49
C TYR A 239 -12.22 -12.33 -7.92
N THR A 240 -13.07 -12.70 -8.88
CA THR A 240 -12.95 -12.19 -10.24
C THR A 240 -13.40 -10.74 -10.29
N ILE A 241 -12.92 -10.00 -11.28
CA ILE A 241 -13.33 -8.59 -11.46
C ILE A 241 -14.85 -8.48 -11.72
N SER A 242 -15.43 -9.45 -12.43
CA SER A 242 -16.89 -9.53 -12.63
C SER A 242 -17.66 -9.77 -11.32
N GLU A 243 -17.18 -10.66 -10.45
CA GLU A 243 -17.81 -10.89 -9.13
C GLU A 243 -17.79 -9.62 -8.26
N VAL A 244 -16.71 -8.84 -8.32
CA VAL A 244 -16.64 -7.53 -7.64
C VAL A 244 -17.73 -6.59 -8.17
N ALA A 245 -17.87 -6.46 -9.50
CA ALA A 245 -18.89 -5.60 -10.10
C ALA A 245 -20.31 -6.04 -9.71
N GLU A 246 -20.60 -7.35 -9.75
CA GLU A 246 -21.91 -7.89 -9.37
C GLU A 246 -22.22 -7.69 -7.87
N LYS A 247 -21.21 -7.82 -7.00
CA LYS A 247 -21.38 -7.54 -5.56
C LYS A 247 -21.72 -6.06 -5.32
N ILE A 248 -21.06 -5.13 -6.02
CA ILE A 248 -21.35 -3.68 -5.90
C ILE A 248 -22.71 -3.36 -6.49
N LYS A 249 -23.09 -3.97 -7.63
CA LYS A 249 -24.42 -3.81 -8.23
C LYS A 249 -25.55 -4.20 -7.28
N LYS A 250 -25.37 -5.25 -6.46
CA LYS A 250 -26.37 -5.64 -5.44
C LYS A 250 -26.57 -4.60 -4.34
N LEU A 251 -25.60 -3.69 -4.12
CA LEU A 251 -25.67 -2.61 -3.13
C LEU A 251 -26.15 -1.29 -3.74
N THR A 252 -26.34 -1.26 -5.07
CA THR A 252 -26.72 -0.07 -5.84
C THR A 252 -27.70 -0.46 -6.94
N ASP A 253 -28.36 0.53 -7.52
CA ASP A 253 -29.13 0.37 -8.74
C ASP A 253 -28.29 0.88 -9.92
N CYS A 254 -27.26 0.12 -10.30
CA CYS A 254 -26.34 0.46 -11.38
C CYS A 254 -26.30 -0.61 -12.47
N GLU A 255 -25.88 -0.21 -13.68
CA GLU A 255 -25.63 -1.11 -14.80
C GLU A 255 -24.17 -1.56 -14.82
N ILE A 256 -23.90 -2.74 -15.39
CA ILE A 256 -22.56 -3.24 -15.68
C ILE A 256 -22.38 -3.27 -17.20
N GLU A 257 -21.35 -2.57 -17.67
CA GLU A 257 -20.88 -2.59 -19.05
C GLU A 257 -19.57 -3.35 -19.13
N ILE A 258 -19.54 -4.42 -19.92
CA ILE A 258 -18.31 -5.18 -20.17
C ILE A 258 -17.64 -4.61 -21.41
N SER A 259 -16.44 -4.05 -21.24
CA SER A 259 -15.61 -3.55 -22.33
C SER A 259 -14.87 -4.70 -23.03
N LYS A 260 -14.70 -4.55 -24.36
CA LYS A 260 -13.90 -5.47 -25.19
C LYS A 260 -12.41 -5.08 -25.27
N GLU A 261 -12.02 -4.03 -24.56
CA GLU A 261 -10.62 -3.59 -24.51
C GLU A 261 -9.72 -4.60 -23.79
N GLU A 262 -8.39 -4.44 -23.93
CA GLU A 262 -7.39 -5.39 -23.44
C GLU A 262 -7.58 -5.76 -21.96
N GLU A 263 -7.54 -7.05 -21.69
CA GLU A 263 -7.65 -7.65 -20.38
C GLU A 263 -6.28 -7.62 -19.65
N ASP A 264 -6.29 -7.33 -18.35
CA ASP A 264 -5.11 -7.49 -17.50
C ASP A 264 -4.73 -8.99 -17.44
N LYS A 265 -3.54 -9.31 -17.93
CA LYS A 265 -3.03 -10.68 -18.07
C LYS A 265 -2.76 -11.40 -16.75
N ARG A 266 -2.79 -10.68 -15.62
CA ARG A 266 -2.60 -11.31 -14.31
C ARG A 266 -3.87 -12.06 -13.93
N ASP A 267 -3.78 -13.34 -13.62
CA ASP A 267 -4.85 -14.17 -13.09
C ASP A 267 -4.29 -15.11 -12.04
N TYR A 268 -4.68 -14.93 -10.77
CA TYR A 268 -4.14 -15.71 -9.67
C TYR A 268 -5.01 -15.63 -8.41
N LYS A 269 -5.08 -16.77 -7.69
CA LYS A 269 -5.71 -16.89 -6.38
C LYS A 269 -4.65 -17.17 -5.33
N VAL A 270 -4.75 -16.54 -4.17
CA VAL A 270 -3.74 -16.60 -3.11
C VAL A 270 -4.37 -17.09 -1.80
N SER A 271 -3.65 -17.93 -1.08
CA SER A 271 -4.00 -18.38 0.27
C SER A 271 -3.38 -17.45 1.32
N ALA A 272 -4.18 -17.04 2.31
CA ALA A 272 -3.72 -16.37 3.53
C ALA A 272 -3.70 -17.33 4.74
N GLU A 273 -3.68 -18.62 4.51
CA GLU A 273 -3.79 -19.62 5.59
C GLU A 273 -2.66 -19.47 6.62
N LYS A 274 -1.43 -19.22 6.16
CA LYS A 274 -0.26 -19.09 7.03
C LYS A 274 -0.44 -18.00 8.10
N ILE A 275 -0.91 -16.81 7.73
CA ILE A 275 -1.13 -15.73 8.70
C ILE A 275 -2.38 -15.97 9.57
N ARG A 276 -3.40 -16.63 9.03
CA ARG A 276 -4.60 -17.02 9.79
C ARG A 276 -4.30 -18.03 10.88
N LEU A 277 -3.44 -19.01 10.60
CA LEU A 277 -3.01 -20.03 11.58
C LEU A 277 -2.28 -19.44 12.79
N ILE A 278 -1.63 -18.29 12.65
CA ILE A 278 -0.98 -17.59 13.75
C ILE A 278 -1.87 -16.54 14.44
N GLY A 279 -3.16 -16.48 14.03
CA GLY A 279 -4.21 -15.72 14.71
C GLY A 279 -4.61 -14.39 14.08
N PHE A 280 -4.12 -14.03 12.88
CA PHE A 280 -4.61 -12.85 12.17
C PHE A 280 -5.72 -13.23 11.19
N THR A 281 -6.88 -12.63 11.37
CA THR A 281 -8.01 -12.75 10.43
C THR A 281 -8.51 -11.36 10.05
N PRO A 282 -8.55 -11.03 8.75
CA PRO A 282 -9.19 -9.80 8.26
C PRO A 282 -10.65 -9.74 8.67
N LYS A 283 -11.16 -8.53 8.97
CA LYS A 283 -12.51 -8.30 9.51
C LYS A 283 -13.42 -7.53 8.56
N GLU A 284 -12.81 -6.70 7.74
CA GLU A 284 -13.53 -5.84 6.79
C GLU A 284 -13.89 -6.60 5.51
N ASN A 285 -14.83 -6.06 4.76
CA ASN A 285 -15.29 -6.67 3.51
C ASN A 285 -15.63 -5.59 2.47
N LEU A 286 -16.09 -6.01 1.29
CA LEU A 286 -16.47 -5.10 0.20
C LEU A 286 -17.64 -4.19 0.61
N GLU A 287 -18.58 -4.71 1.38
CA GLU A 287 -19.76 -3.96 1.82
C GLU A 287 -19.38 -2.83 2.78
N SER A 288 -18.47 -3.09 3.74
CA SER A 288 -17.93 -2.04 4.62
C SER A 288 -17.26 -0.93 3.82
N ALA A 289 -16.42 -1.28 2.84
CA ALA A 289 -15.79 -0.30 1.94
C ALA A 289 -16.82 0.53 1.15
N PHE A 290 -17.89 -0.12 0.68
CA PHE A 290 -18.96 0.56 -0.04
C PHE A 290 -19.61 1.65 0.82
N TYR A 291 -20.00 1.34 2.05
CA TYR A 291 -20.64 2.31 2.92
C TYR A 291 -19.68 3.41 3.38
N GLU A 292 -18.41 3.11 3.60
CA GLU A 292 -17.40 4.12 3.94
C GLU A 292 -17.20 5.12 2.80
N ILE A 293 -17.02 4.64 1.57
CA ILE A 293 -16.84 5.50 0.39
C ILE A 293 -18.12 6.30 0.11
N LYS A 294 -19.29 5.66 0.19
CA LYS A 294 -20.59 6.34 0.06
C LYS A 294 -20.74 7.47 1.08
N LYS A 295 -20.37 7.21 2.34
CA LYS A 295 -20.38 8.23 3.39
C LYS A 295 -19.41 9.37 3.07
N ALA A 296 -18.22 9.09 2.57
CA ALA A 296 -17.24 10.11 2.20
C ALA A 296 -17.74 11.04 1.07
N PHE A 297 -18.51 10.52 0.11
CA PHE A 297 -19.21 11.34 -0.89
C PHE A 297 -20.32 12.17 -0.25
N SER A 298 -21.15 11.58 0.61
CA SER A 298 -22.24 12.28 1.31
C SER A 298 -21.73 13.40 2.22
N ASP A 299 -20.62 13.17 2.91
CA ASP A 299 -19.95 14.14 3.79
C ASP A 299 -19.15 15.20 2.99
N LYS A 300 -19.19 15.17 1.65
CA LYS A 300 -18.44 16.07 0.74
C LYS A 300 -16.92 16.04 0.92
N LYS A 301 -16.37 14.98 1.49
CA LYS A 301 -14.93 14.75 1.57
C LYS A 301 -14.32 14.44 0.21
N ILE A 302 -15.14 13.91 -0.69
CA ILE A 302 -14.81 13.61 -2.09
C ILE A 302 -15.84 14.34 -2.95
N SER A 303 -15.42 15.34 -3.70
CA SER A 303 -16.27 16.10 -4.62
C SER A 303 -16.31 15.49 -6.02
N ASP A 304 -15.15 15.07 -6.51
CA ASP A 304 -15.00 14.45 -7.82
C ASP A 304 -13.96 13.31 -7.73
N TYR A 305 -14.39 12.07 -7.95
CA TYR A 305 -13.50 10.92 -7.90
C TYR A 305 -12.51 10.86 -9.09
N LYS A 306 -12.76 11.65 -10.15
CA LYS A 306 -11.87 11.75 -11.34
C LYS A 306 -10.71 12.73 -11.14
N ASP A 307 -10.71 13.49 -10.04
CA ASP A 307 -9.61 14.40 -9.71
C ASP A 307 -8.28 13.63 -9.73
N VAL A 308 -7.29 14.22 -10.39
CA VAL A 308 -5.96 13.61 -10.59
C VAL A 308 -5.29 13.20 -9.30
N LYS A 309 -5.54 13.91 -8.19
CA LYS A 309 -4.98 13.58 -6.86
C LYS A 309 -5.37 12.21 -6.34
N PHE A 310 -6.44 11.60 -6.86
CA PHE A 310 -6.91 10.28 -6.46
C PHE A 310 -6.37 9.14 -7.34
N SER A 311 -5.47 9.44 -8.28
CA SER A 311 -4.78 8.44 -9.09
C SER A 311 -3.28 8.64 -9.04
N ASN A 312 -2.53 7.65 -8.59
CA ASN A 312 -1.08 7.74 -8.54
C ASN A 312 -0.49 8.08 -9.91
N TYR A 313 -0.94 7.36 -10.96
CA TYR A 313 -0.46 7.57 -12.32
C TYR A 313 -0.76 8.99 -12.85
N LYS A 314 -2.04 9.41 -12.80
CA LYS A 314 -2.44 10.72 -13.30
C LYS A 314 -1.78 11.86 -12.53
N PHE A 315 -1.64 11.70 -11.22
CA PHE A 315 -1.01 12.70 -10.35
C PHE A 315 0.44 12.96 -10.75
N LEU A 316 1.24 11.91 -10.95
CA LEU A 316 2.64 12.03 -11.34
C LEU A 316 2.82 12.69 -12.71
N PHE A 317 1.78 12.69 -13.56
CA PHE A 317 1.79 13.40 -14.84
C PHE A 317 1.15 14.80 -14.81
N SER A 318 0.54 15.21 -13.69
CA SER A 318 -0.37 16.36 -13.67
C SER A 318 0.34 17.72 -13.83
N SER A 319 1.61 17.85 -13.47
CA SER A 319 2.37 19.08 -13.63
C SER A 319 3.88 18.85 -13.72
N GLU A 320 4.59 19.78 -14.35
CA GLU A 320 6.06 19.77 -14.38
C GLU A 320 6.66 19.95 -12.97
N GLU A 321 6.04 20.75 -12.10
CA GLU A 321 6.46 20.92 -10.70
C GLU A 321 6.45 19.58 -9.94
N ILE A 322 5.38 18.78 -10.09
CA ILE A 322 5.31 17.45 -9.48
C ILE A 322 6.37 16.54 -10.08
N LYS A 323 6.55 16.55 -11.38
CA LYS A 323 7.60 15.77 -12.05
C LYS A 323 8.98 16.17 -11.53
N GLN A 324 9.29 17.45 -11.41
CA GLN A 324 10.55 17.93 -10.84
C GLN A 324 10.72 17.44 -9.41
N LYS A 325 9.73 17.63 -8.55
CA LYS A 325 9.75 17.16 -7.15
C LYS A 325 9.97 15.66 -7.02
N VAL A 326 9.37 14.86 -7.91
CA VAL A 326 9.45 13.38 -7.87
C VAL A 326 10.74 12.86 -8.52
N PHE A 327 11.11 13.44 -9.68
CA PHE A 327 12.15 12.87 -10.55
C PHE A 327 13.51 13.53 -10.41
N ILE A 328 13.61 14.78 -9.95
CA ILE A 328 14.85 15.56 -9.91
C ILE A 328 15.43 15.70 -8.49
N GLN A 329 14.65 15.58 -7.44
CA GLN A 329 15.10 15.75 -6.03
C GLN A 329 16.22 14.79 -5.55
N GLY A 330 16.74 13.92 -6.40
CA GLY A 330 17.88 13.05 -6.09
C GLY A 330 19.23 13.53 -6.64
N LEU A 331 19.31 14.68 -7.31
CA LEU A 331 20.51 15.13 -8.04
C LEU A 331 21.16 16.40 -7.48
N ASP A 332 20.54 17.10 -6.54
CA ASP A 332 21.00 18.42 -6.08
C ASP A 332 21.83 18.40 -4.78
N ASP A 333 22.23 17.25 -4.27
CA ASP A 333 23.09 17.09 -3.08
C ASP A 333 24.45 16.45 -3.43
N GLU A 334 25.14 16.94 -4.47
CA GLU A 334 26.59 16.74 -4.65
C GLU A 334 27.37 18.01 -4.33
#